data_2bdcbdebbe279530c91a3aca38eb8cfe
#
_entry.id   2bdcbdebbe279530c91a3aca38eb8cfe
#
_cell.length_a   1.000
_cell.length_b   1.000
_cell.length_c   1.000
_cell.angle_alpha   90.00
_cell.angle_beta   90.00
_cell.angle_gamma   90.00
#
_symmetry.space_group_name_H-M   'P 1'
#
loop_
_entity.id
_entity.type
_entity.pdbx_description
1 polymer ?
#
loop_
_entity_poly.entity_id
_entity_poly.type
_entity_poly.pdbx_seq_one_letter_code
_entity_poly.pdbx_strand_id
1 'polypeptide(L)'
;MERKHEMAKKNQYELIENSVIDDGAFLLEPYDDWKENIAFWIAQYLSQKCDEQSRRFVTEDNIPKITSIKEAILNSKDIDAIGKYVNELAVLKFKAIKQYYNNIYPFYLYMLERKAYSIKNITTTLLANYFSNTEEKQKKDLAAGKIIKVDIPKNIKNIWELSYASKVNRLTVLLNFIKFIENSNIDKESENEVFLFDIERSKISKSIQKEKRVLSVLTPKDGFQKFFNAIELVQYKDEVRERNILMLKLLMYLGIRVSELVYLKKDDITIDKNIVKFNIIGKGNKQRLLYVTYSHIKKHMIKYEKIRTESPDGFYFTTNKGKQVNDRYINTIVNNTLVAAQIEVTKKSSVHMLRHSVASYLKHTLKMDNASISKWLGHEDIRTTMIYLHYTEQEIIDMAKSFKKIGN
;
A
#
# COMPACT_ATOMS: atom_id res chain seq x y z
N MET A 1 -6.96 31.57 -8.59
CA MET A 1 -6.33 30.37 -8.02
C MET A 1 -4.86 30.25 -8.39
N GLU A 2 -4.45 30.60 -9.60
CA GLU A 2 -3.04 30.60 -10.04
C GLU A 2 -2.12 31.49 -9.20
N ARG A 3 -2.52 32.75 -8.88
CA ARG A 3 -1.72 33.65 -8.04
C ARG A 3 -1.43 33.15 -6.63
N LYS A 4 -2.33 32.35 -6.02
CA LYS A 4 -2.07 31.75 -4.69
C LYS A 4 -1.10 30.56 -4.79
N HIS A 5 -1.09 29.87 -5.93
CA HIS A 5 -0.13 28.77 -6.19
C HIS A 5 1.28 29.30 -6.46
N GLU A 6 1.40 30.44 -7.16
CA GLU A 6 2.67 31.16 -7.37
C GLU A 6 3.21 31.78 -6.08
N MET A 7 2.35 32.36 -5.23
CA MET A 7 2.79 32.90 -3.93
C MET A 7 3.24 31.78 -2.98
N ALA A 8 2.58 30.64 -2.97
CA ALA A 8 3.02 29.49 -2.16
C ALA A 8 4.36 28.92 -2.64
N LYS A 9 4.60 28.88 -3.95
CA LYS A 9 5.91 28.52 -4.52
C LYS A 9 6.98 29.57 -4.16
N LYS A 10 6.67 30.86 -4.28
CA LYS A 10 7.62 31.96 -3.98
C LYS A 10 8.08 31.94 -2.52
N ASN A 11 7.18 31.76 -1.56
CA ASN A 11 7.54 31.62 -0.14
C ASN A 11 8.33 30.35 0.19
N GLN A 12 8.14 29.27 -0.57
CA GLN A 12 8.89 28.03 -0.43
C GLN A 12 10.34 28.17 -0.89
N TYR A 13 10.60 29.06 -1.86
CA TYR A 13 11.93 29.36 -2.39
C TYR A 13 12.71 30.36 -1.53
N GLU A 14 12.06 31.31 -0.86
CA GLU A 14 12.71 32.30 0.01
C GLU A 14 13.34 31.67 1.28
N LEU A 15 12.85 30.50 1.74
CA LEU A 15 13.41 29.78 2.89
C LEU A 15 14.65 28.93 2.55
N ILE A 16 15.01 28.81 1.26
CA ILE A 16 16.13 27.99 0.78
C ILE A 16 17.03 28.82 -0.14
N GLU A 17 17.24 30.10 0.19
CA GLU A 17 17.97 31.05 -0.67
C GLU A 17 19.36 30.59 -1.15
N ASN A 18 19.98 29.58 -0.52
CA ASN A 18 21.28 29.06 -0.92
C ASN A 18 21.24 27.69 -1.63
N SER A 19 20.09 27.05 -1.81
CA SER A 19 20.00 25.68 -2.33
C SER A 19 19.25 25.53 -3.66
N VAL A 20 18.61 26.61 -4.16
CA VAL A 20 17.83 26.58 -5.42
C VAL A 20 18.55 27.41 -6.48
N ILE A 21 18.78 26.83 -7.63
CA ILE A 21 19.25 27.48 -8.84
C ILE A 21 18.08 27.69 -9.81
N ASP A 22 18.15 28.69 -10.67
CA ASP A 22 17.06 29.31 -11.46
C ASP A 22 16.00 28.38 -12.13
N ASP A 23 16.21 27.07 -12.22
CA ASP A 23 15.28 26.12 -12.87
C ASP A 23 14.53 25.18 -11.90
N GLY A 24 14.52 25.46 -10.59
CA GLY A 24 13.82 24.63 -9.59
C GLY A 24 14.57 23.36 -9.21
N ALA A 25 15.82 23.20 -9.57
CA ALA A 25 16.71 22.17 -9.10
C ALA A 25 17.46 22.60 -7.82
N PHE A 26 17.87 21.63 -7.01
CA PHE A 26 18.55 21.84 -5.75
C PHE A 26 20.02 21.46 -5.87
N LEU A 27 20.89 22.11 -5.09
CA LEU A 27 22.26 21.62 -4.94
C LEU A 27 22.24 20.19 -4.40
N LEU A 28 23.10 19.31 -4.95
CA LEU A 28 23.20 17.91 -4.51
C LEU A 28 23.53 17.81 -3.02
N GLU A 29 24.47 18.61 -2.56
CA GLU A 29 24.89 18.71 -1.15
C GLU A 29 24.86 20.17 -0.71
N PRO A 30 23.65 20.71 -0.35
CA PRO A 30 23.47 22.13 0.00
C PRO A 30 24.05 22.51 1.37
N TYR A 31 24.42 21.55 2.21
CA TYR A 31 24.93 21.75 3.56
C TYR A 31 26.30 21.11 3.75
N ASP A 32 27.08 21.61 4.72
CA ASP A 32 28.39 21.05 5.08
C ASP A 32 28.25 19.69 5.79
N ASP A 33 27.18 19.51 6.59
CA ASP A 33 26.90 18.23 7.23
C ASP A 33 26.11 17.30 6.27
N TRP A 34 26.71 16.17 5.95
CA TRP A 34 26.10 15.16 5.09
C TRP A 34 24.75 14.62 5.62
N LYS A 35 24.54 14.63 6.96
CA LYS A 35 23.26 14.22 7.56
C LYS A 35 22.17 15.22 7.22
N GLU A 36 22.47 16.50 7.22
CA GLU A 36 21.55 17.53 6.79
C GLU A 36 21.23 17.39 5.29
N ASN A 37 22.21 17.03 4.46
CA ASN A 37 21.99 16.76 3.04
C ASN A 37 21.05 15.59 2.81
N ILE A 38 21.23 14.46 3.52
CA ILE A 38 20.30 13.32 3.43
C ILE A 38 18.92 13.69 3.97
N ALA A 39 18.84 14.40 5.11
CA ALA A 39 17.57 14.85 5.67
C ALA A 39 16.81 15.75 4.69
N PHE A 40 17.51 16.70 4.05
CA PHE A 40 16.98 17.57 3.01
C PHE A 40 16.35 16.75 1.87
N TRP A 41 17.10 15.81 1.27
CA TRP A 41 16.56 15.04 0.15
C TRP A 41 15.40 14.13 0.54
N ILE A 42 15.43 13.57 1.75
CA ILE A 42 14.29 12.81 2.28
C ILE A 42 13.07 13.72 2.45
N ALA A 43 13.25 14.91 2.99
CA ALA A 43 12.16 15.88 3.18
C ALA A 43 11.53 16.28 1.84
N GLN A 44 12.35 16.63 0.83
CA GLN A 44 11.88 16.96 -0.52
C GLN A 44 11.11 15.81 -1.16
N TYR A 45 11.67 14.60 -1.12
CA TYR A 45 11.01 13.40 -1.66
C TYR A 45 9.68 13.10 -0.97
N LEU A 46 9.62 13.15 0.36
CA LEU A 46 8.40 12.87 1.11
C LEU A 46 7.34 13.95 0.87
N SER A 47 7.73 15.21 0.73
CA SER A 47 6.84 16.31 0.38
C SER A 47 6.21 16.09 -0.99
N GLN A 48 7.01 15.78 -2.02
CA GLN A 48 6.48 15.44 -3.35
C GLN A 48 5.52 14.24 -3.28
N LYS A 49 5.88 13.18 -2.55
CA LYS A 49 5.01 12.00 -2.38
C LYS A 49 3.72 12.33 -1.64
N CYS A 50 3.73 13.32 -0.76
CA CYS A 50 2.52 13.80 -0.10
C CYS A 50 1.56 14.47 -1.11
N ASP A 51 2.09 15.24 -2.05
CA ASP A 51 1.30 15.91 -3.11
C ASP A 51 0.72 14.92 -4.13
N GLU A 52 1.47 13.83 -4.43
CA GLU A 52 1.01 12.75 -5.31
C GLU A 52 -0.09 11.88 -4.69
N GLN A 53 -0.32 11.95 -3.37
CA GLN A 53 -1.32 11.12 -2.69
C GLN A 53 -2.74 11.55 -3.07
N SER A 54 -3.60 10.54 -3.23
CA SER A 54 -5.03 10.76 -3.46
C SER A 54 -5.63 11.66 -2.38
N ARG A 55 -6.24 12.77 -2.78
CA ARG A 55 -6.97 13.71 -1.91
C ARG A 55 -8.22 13.11 -1.26
N ARG A 56 -8.46 11.79 -1.41
CA ARG A 56 -9.61 11.09 -0.84
C ARG A 56 -9.77 11.26 0.68
N PHE A 57 -8.68 11.55 1.38
CA PHE A 57 -8.65 11.71 2.84
C PHE A 57 -8.41 13.15 3.27
N VAL A 58 -8.32 14.08 2.32
CA VAL A 58 -8.12 15.50 2.58
C VAL A 58 -9.50 16.14 2.68
N THR A 59 -9.79 16.73 3.83
CA THR A 59 -10.99 17.55 4.10
C THR A 59 -10.54 18.99 4.33
N GLU A 60 -11.43 19.95 4.15
CA GLU A 60 -11.13 21.37 4.41
C GLU A 60 -10.55 21.58 5.81
N ASP A 61 -11.07 20.87 6.80
CA ASP A 61 -10.64 20.98 8.21
C ASP A 61 -9.21 20.47 8.46
N ASN A 62 -8.70 19.53 7.66
CA ASN A 62 -7.38 18.95 7.88
C ASN A 62 -6.28 19.49 6.98
N ILE A 63 -6.63 20.28 5.94
CA ILE A 63 -5.66 20.94 5.04
C ILE A 63 -4.63 21.78 5.80
N PRO A 64 -5.02 22.71 6.72
CA PRO A 64 -4.05 23.54 7.42
C PRO A 64 -3.03 22.72 8.21
N LYS A 65 -3.49 21.65 8.87
CA LYS A 65 -2.62 20.75 9.63
C LYS A 65 -1.68 19.96 8.74
N ILE A 66 -2.15 19.47 7.59
CA ILE A 66 -1.31 18.75 6.62
C ILE A 66 -0.23 19.69 6.07
N THR A 67 -0.60 20.93 5.72
CA THR A 67 0.34 21.95 5.22
C THR A 67 1.41 22.27 6.25
N SER A 68 1.02 22.55 7.50
CA SER A 68 1.96 22.82 8.59
C SER A 68 2.94 21.68 8.84
N ILE A 69 2.46 20.41 8.81
CA ILE A 69 3.34 19.26 8.97
C ILE A 69 4.29 19.12 7.78
N LYS A 70 3.84 19.36 6.55
CA LYS A 70 4.72 19.37 5.36
C LYS A 70 5.82 20.43 5.47
N GLU A 71 5.47 21.63 5.87
CA GLU A 71 6.43 22.72 6.11
C GLU A 71 7.44 22.32 7.20
N ALA A 72 6.98 21.71 8.29
CA ALA A 72 7.87 21.20 9.35
C ALA A 72 8.82 20.11 8.83
N ILE A 73 8.37 19.23 7.94
CA ILE A 73 9.22 18.23 7.27
C ILE A 73 10.28 18.92 6.42
N LEU A 74 9.88 19.88 5.57
CA LEU A 74 10.78 20.58 4.63
C LEU A 74 11.83 21.42 5.34
N ASN A 75 11.49 22.01 6.49
CA ASN A 75 12.40 22.84 7.28
C ASN A 75 13.28 22.02 8.26
N SER A 76 13.05 20.70 8.35
CA SER A 76 13.81 19.87 9.28
C SER A 76 15.11 19.40 8.65
N LYS A 77 16.21 19.66 9.34
CA LYS A 77 17.56 19.16 9.06
C LYS A 77 17.89 17.86 9.81
N ASP A 78 16.97 17.41 10.66
CA ASP A 78 17.10 16.17 11.45
C ASP A 78 16.14 15.09 10.93
N ILE A 79 16.73 13.96 10.56
CA ILE A 79 16.01 12.84 9.99
C ILE A 79 15.05 12.19 10.99
N ASP A 80 15.40 12.19 12.28
CA ASP A 80 14.56 11.64 13.35
C ASP A 80 13.36 12.55 13.64
N ALA A 81 13.54 13.87 13.55
CA ALA A 81 12.45 14.84 13.60
C ALA A 81 11.49 14.67 12.42
N ILE A 82 12.00 14.47 11.19
CA ILE A 82 11.18 14.10 10.02
C ILE A 82 10.33 12.87 10.32
N GLY A 83 10.91 11.85 10.97
CA GLY A 83 10.20 10.64 11.36
C GLY A 83 9.01 10.88 12.31
N LYS A 84 9.11 11.86 13.21
CA LYS A 84 7.99 12.27 14.09
C LYS A 84 6.86 12.89 13.28
N TYR A 85 7.16 13.86 12.40
CA TYR A 85 6.17 14.51 11.52
C TYR A 85 5.50 13.52 10.56
N VAL A 86 6.25 12.57 10.03
CA VAL A 86 5.71 11.49 9.20
C VAL A 86 4.72 10.61 9.98
N ASN A 87 4.95 10.37 11.28
CA ASN A 87 3.99 9.67 12.12
C ASN A 87 2.70 10.47 12.30
N GLU A 88 2.77 11.79 12.43
CA GLU A 88 1.58 12.66 12.50
C GLU A 88 0.78 12.62 11.19
N LEU A 89 1.45 12.68 10.02
CA LEU A 89 0.80 12.48 8.72
C LEU A 89 0.11 11.10 8.62
N ALA A 90 0.73 10.05 9.17
CA ALA A 90 0.13 8.72 9.14
C ALA A 90 -1.17 8.62 9.98
N VAL A 91 -1.30 9.41 11.06
CA VAL A 91 -2.56 9.55 11.82
C VAL A 91 -3.64 10.20 10.95
N LEU A 92 -3.27 11.16 10.11
CA LEU A 92 -4.14 11.81 9.11
C LEU A 92 -4.37 10.95 7.86
N LYS A 93 -4.10 9.63 7.94
CA LYS A 93 -4.27 8.62 6.89
C LYS A 93 -3.23 8.65 5.75
N PHE A 94 -2.21 9.48 5.80
CA PHE A 94 -1.07 9.48 4.87
C PHE A 94 -0.07 8.35 5.16
N LYS A 95 -0.56 7.12 5.31
CA LYS A 95 0.24 5.95 5.69
C LYS A 95 1.36 5.59 4.70
N ALA A 96 1.19 5.95 3.43
CA ALA A 96 2.21 5.66 2.42
C ALA A 96 3.47 6.52 2.62
N ILE A 97 3.33 7.76 3.11
CA ILE A 97 4.48 8.62 3.45
C ILE A 97 5.34 7.94 4.52
N LYS A 98 4.70 7.38 5.54
CA LYS A 98 5.39 6.59 6.57
C LYS A 98 6.08 5.34 5.98
N GLN A 99 5.50 4.70 4.97
CA GLN A 99 6.16 3.57 4.29
C GLN A 99 7.40 4.01 3.52
N TYR A 100 7.37 5.14 2.81
CA TYR A 100 8.54 5.68 2.14
C TYR A 100 9.67 5.96 3.13
N TYR A 101 9.38 6.71 4.20
CA TYR A 101 10.34 6.98 5.27
C TYR A 101 10.92 5.68 5.86
N ASN A 102 10.09 4.74 6.26
CA ASN A 102 10.52 3.46 6.86
C ASN A 102 11.34 2.57 5.90
N ASN A 103 11.31 2.82 4.61
CA ASN A 103 12.16 2.12 3.65
C ASN A 103 13.49 2.85 3.40
N ILE A 104 13.53 4.19 3.51
CA ILE A 104 14.75 4.98 3.29
C ILE A 104 15.59 5.07 4.57
N TYR A 105 14.98 5.33 5.71
CA TYR A 105 15.66 5.53 6.99
C TYR A 105 16.63 4.40 7.38
N PRO A 106 16.33 3.10 7.24
CA PRO A 106 17.28 2.03 7.54
C PRO A 106 18.50 2.01 6.61
N PHE A 107 18.37 2.50 5.38
CA PHE A 107 19.50 2.65 4.48
C PHE A 107 20.38 3.83 4.88
N TYR A 108 19.81 4.94 5.34
CA TYR A 108 20.57 6.03 5.96
C TYR A 108 21.39 5.53 7.16
N LEU A 109 20.78 4.75 8.08
CA LEU A 109 21.51 4.16 9.21
C LEU A 109 22.65 3.24 8.75
N TYR A 110 22.47 2.50 7.66
CA TYR A 110 23.50 1.68 7.06
C TYR A 110 24.64 2.53 6.46
N MET A 111 24.32 3.65 5.81
CA MET A 111 25.34 4.59 5.32
C MET A 111 26.16 5.16 6.48
N LEU A 112 25.51 5.56 7.57
CA LEU A 112 26.14 6.05 8.78
C LEU A 112 27.08 5.00 9.38
N GLU A 113 26.61 3.76 9.52
CA GLU A 113 27.38 2.61 10.02
C GLU A 113 28.65 2.38 9.19
N ARG A 114 28.57 2.52 7.88
CA ARG A 114 29.64 2.29 6.90
C ARG A 114 30.52 3.51 6.63
N LYS A 115 30.30 4.62 7.34
CA LYS A 115 31.02 5.89 7.15
C LYS A 115 30.91 6.44 5.72
N ALA A 116 29.78 6.19 5.06
CA ALA A 116 29.48 6.71 3.71
C ALA A 116 28.86 8.11 3.83
N TYR A 117 29.70 9.10 4.12
CA TYR A 117 29.31 10.45 4.55
C TYR A 117 29.09 11.43 3.40
N SER A 118 28.55 10.96 2.28
CA SER A 118 28.15 11.81 1.15
C SER A 118 27.04 11.13 0.38
N ILE A 119 26.16 11.89 -0.23
CA ILE A 119 25.15 11.39 -1.16
C ILE A 119 25.81 10.73 -2.37
N LYS A 120 26.94 11.24 -2.82
CA LYS A 120 27.75 10.68 -3.92
C LYS A 120 28.27 9.26 -3.62
N ASN A 121 28.30 8.83 -2.35
CA ASN A 121 28.68 7.46 -1.97
C ASN A 121 27.58 6.42 -2.27
N ILE A 122 26.39 6.83 -2.67
CA ILE A 122 25.32 5.91 -3.05
C ILE A 122 25.67 5.27 -4.40
N THR A 123 26.12 4.03 -4.37
CA THR A 123 26.58 3.27 -5.53
C THR A 123 25.86 1.92 -5.63
N THR A 124 25.92 1.29 -6.80
CA THR A 124 25.49 -0.11 -6.98
C THR A 124 26.08 -1.03 -5.93
N THR A 125 27.39 -0.88 -5.63
CA THR A 125 28.09 -1.72 -4.65
C THR A 125 27.57 -1.49 -3.24
N LEU A 126 27.37 -0.24 -2.82
CA LEU A 126 26.83 0.07 -1.49
C LEU A 126 25.44 -0.53 -1.30
N LEU A 127 24.55 -0.36 -2.28
CA LEU A 127 23.19 -0.93 -2.27
C LEU A 127 23.22 -2.47 -2.27
N ALA A 128 24.02 -3.10 -3.12
CA ALA A 128 24.14 -4.56 -3.16
C ALA A 128 24.65 -5.13 -1.82
N ASN A 129 25.63 -4.47 -1.21
CA ASN A 129 26.14 -4.83 0.11
C ASN A 129 25.07 -4.64 1.21
N TYR A 130 24.26 -3.59 1.14
CA TYR A 130 23.14 -3.39 2.05
C TYR A 130 22.12 -4.55 1.96
N PHE A 131 21.70 -4.95 0.77
CA PHE A 131 20.71 -6.01 0.58
C PHE A 131 21.24 -7.42 0.86
N SER A 132 22.55 -7.63 0.75
CA SER A 132 23.23 -8.89 1.11
C SER A 132 23.73 -8.93 2.55
N ASN A 133 23.53 -7.85 3.34
CA ASN A 133 24.01 -7.79 4.71
C ASN A 133 23.31 -8.83 5.60
N THR A 134 24.08 -9.43 6.52
CA THR A 134 23.60 -10.40 7.50
C THR A 134 24.04 -9.99 8.89
N GLU A 135 23.39 -10.51 9.93
CA GLU A 135 23.75 -10.24 11.31
C GLU A 135 25.20 -10.66 11.62
N GLU A 136 25.60 -11.83 11.11
CA GLU A 136 26.97 -12.35 11.28
C GLU A 136 28.01 -11.44 10.62
N LYS A 137 27.74 -11.01 9.36
CA LYS A 137 28.63 -10.08 8.64
C LYS A 137 28.76 -8.75 9.38
N GLN A 138 27.66 -8.20 9.89
CA GLN A 138 27.68 -6.95 10.66
C GLN A 138 28.53 -7.09 11.92
N LYS A 139 28.33 -8.17 12.71
CA LYS A 139 29.12 -8.44 13.91
C LYS A 139 30.62 -8.57 13.59
N LYS A 140 30.98 -9.27 12.51
CA LYS A 140 32.34 -9.44 12.04
C LYS A 140 32.98 -8.11 11.61
N ASP A 141 32.25 -7.31 10.84
CA ASP A 141 32.73 -6.01 10.35
C ASP A 141 32.90 -5.02 11.52
N LEU A 142 32.01 -5.07 12.53
CA LEU A 142 32.11 -4.25 13.74
C LEU A 142 33.35 -4.65 14.57
N ALA A 143 33.57 -5.94 14.81
CA ALA A 143 34.72 -6.44 15.52
C ALA A 143 36.06 -6.11 14.81
N ALA A 144 36.04 -6.04 13.49
CA ALA A 144 37.20 -5.66 12.66
C ALA A 144 37.37 -4.13 12.52
N GLY A 145 36.56 -3.30 13.18
CA GLY A 145 36.62 -1.84 13.10
C GLY A 145 36.27 -1.23 11.74
N LYS A 146 35.72 -2.04 10.82
CA LYS A 146 35.31 -1.61 9.47
C LYS A 146 34.06 -0.74 9.46
N ILE A 147 33.26 -0.84 10.50
CA ILE A 147 32.02 -0.10 10.68
C ILE A 147 31.94 0.46 12.10
N ILE A 148 31.08 1.46 12.29
CA ILE A 148 30.78 1.99 13.62
C ILE A 148 29.45 1.40 14.13
N LYS A 149 29.29 1.32 15.45
CA LYS A 149 28.03 0.95 16.06
C LYS A 149 27.02 2.08 15.90
N VAL A 150 25.86 1.77 15.37
CA VAL A 150 24.73 2.69 15.25
C VAL A 150 23.55 2.11 16.00
N ASP A 151 22.89 2.91 16.82
CA ASP A 151 21.69 2.49 17.54
C ASP A 151 20.49 2.49 16.60
N ILE A 152 19.96 1.28 16.35
CA ILE A 152 18.80 1.10 15.50
C ILE A 152 17.53 1.14 16.36
N PRO A 153 16.58 2.05 16.08
CA PRO A 153 15.32 2.10 16.82
C PRO A 153 14.59 0.76 16.80
N LYS A 154 14.02 0.35 17.94
CA LYS A 154 13.33 -0.95 18.12
C LYS A 154 12.22 -1.25 17.11
N ASN A 155 11.62 -0.24 16.53
CA ASN A 155 10.58 -0.36 15.50
C ASN A 155 11.12 -0.51 14.08
N ILE A 156 12.43 -0.43 13.88
CA ILE A 156 13.11 -0.59 12.59
C ILE A 156 13.71 -1.99 12.50
N LYS A 157 13.33 -2.71 11.45
CA LYS A 157 13.88 -4.04 11.16
C LYS A 157 15.16 -3.94 10.35
N ASN A 158 16.14 -4.74 10.75
CA ASN A 158 17.33 -4.97 9.95
C ASN A 158 16.99 -5.59 8.60
N ILE A 159 17.89 -5.43 7.62
CA ILE A 159 17.66 -5.93 6.26
C ILE A 159 17.52 -7.46 6.21
N TRP A 160 18.24 -8.18 7.05
CA TRP A 160 18.19 -9.65 7.13
C TRP A 160 16.91 -10.20 7.77
N GLU A 161 16.20 -9.39 8.57
CA GLU A 161 14.91 -9.75 9.16
C GLU A 161 13.73 -9.61 8.19
N LEU A 162 13.97 -9.00 7.02
CA LEU A 162 12.93 -8.73 6.03
C LEU A 162 12.68 -9.93 5.12
N SER A 163 11.42 -10.17 4.81
CA SER A 163 11.02 -11.09 3.75
C SER A 163 11.54 -10.61 2.38
N TYR A 164 11.68 -11.53 1.43
CA TYR A 164 12.03 -11.19 0.04
C TYR A 164 11.16 -10.05 -0.53
N ALA A 165 9.84 -10.13 -0.35
CA ALA A 165 8.92 -9.11 -0.86
C ALA A 165 9.17 -7.73 -0.21
N SER A 166 9.51 -7.70 1.09
CA SER A 166 9.84 -6.45 1.79
C SER A 166 11.17 -5.87 1.30
N LYS A 167 12.17 -6.72 1.03
CA LYS A 167 13.44 -6.30 0.44
C LYS A 167 13.27 -5.70 -0.96
N VAL A 168 12.47 -6.36 -1.81
CA VAL A 168 12.15 -5.85 -3.17
C VAL A 168 11.39 -4.53 -3.11
N ASN A 169 10.43 -4.39 -2.18
CA ASN A 169 9.73 -3.12 -1.98
C ASN A 169 10.70 -2.01 -1.53
N ARG A 170 11.58 -2.31 -0.57
CA ARG A 170 12.59 -1.36 -0.10
C ARG A 170 13.53 -0.94 -1.23
N LEU A 171 14.01 -1.89 -2.04
CA LEU A 171 14.82 -1.58 -3.22
C LEU A 171 14.08 -0.64 -4.18
N THR A 172 12.81 -0.92 -4.46
CA THR A 172 12.00 -0.06 -5.35
C THR A 172 11.87 1.35 -4.81
N VAL A 173 11.63 1.51 -3.51
CA VAL A 173 11.56 2.84 -2.87
C VAL A 173 12.90 3.57 -2.94
N LEU A 174 14.02 2.89 -2.64
CA LEU A 174 15.35 3.49 -2.72
C LEU A 174 15.70 3.92 -4.14
N LEU A 175 15.43 3.09 -5.14
CA LEU A 175 15.67 3.46 -6.54
C LEU A 175 14.81 4.65 -6.99
N ASN A 176 13.57 4.74 -6.54
CA ASN A 176 12.71 5.89 -6.83
C ASN A 176 13.21 7.16 -6.11
N PHE A 177 13.74 7.03 -4.90
CA PHE A 177 14.35 8.12 -4.16
C PHE A 177 15.62 8.63 -4.85
N ILE A 178 16.52 7.72 -5.27
CA ILE A 178 17.72 8.06 -6.03
C ILE A 178 17.36 8.77 -7.34
N LYS A 179 16.40 8.21 -8.08
CA LYS A 179 15.93 8.84 -9.32
C LYS A 179 15.30 10.21 -9.11
N PHE A 180 14.64 10.43 -7.97
CA PHE A 180 14.13 11.74 -7.59
C PHE A 180 15.29 12.73 -7.40
N ILE A 181 16.37 12.31 -6.71
CA ILE A 181 17.56 13.15 -6.54
C ILE A 181 18.16 13.47 -7.93
N GLU A 182 18.38 12.48 -8.80
CA GLU A 182 18.91 12.68 -10.16
C GLU A 182 18.12 13.72 -10.96
N ASN A 183 16.80 13.68 -10.85
CA ASN A 183 15.92 14.60 -11.61
C ASN A 183 15.82 16.01 -11.01
N SER A 184 16.36 16.24 -9.82
CA SER A 184 16.15 17.45 -9.06
C SER A 184 17.44 18.06 -8.51
N ASN A 185 18.61 17.51 -8.87
CA ASN A 185 19.89 17.99 -8.36
C ASN A 185 20.69 18.76 -9.41
N ILE A 186 21.56 19.65 -8.91
CA ILE A 186 22.69 20.26 -9.61
C ILE A 186 23.94 20.06 -8.78
N ASP A 187 25.00 19.53 -9.39
CA ASP A 187 26.28 19.36 -8.76
C ASP A 187 27.28 20.43 -9.23
N LYS A 188 27.61 21.39 -8.36
CA LYS A 188 28.54 22.47 -8.65
C LYS A 188 29.99 22.02 -8.86
N GLU A 189 30.35 20.81 -8.42
CA GLU A 189 31.72 20.29 -8.50
C GLU A 189 32.00 19.55 -9.81
N SER A 190 30.95 19.15 -10.54
CA SER A 190 31.09 18.50 -11.84
C SER A 190 30.93 19.49 -12.98
N GLU A 191 31.70 19.30 -14.06
CA GLU A 191 31.50 20.06 -15.31
C GLU A 191 30.10 19.87 -15.92
N ASN A 192 29.40 18.81 -15.49
CA ASN A 192 27.99 18.54 -15.75
C ASN A 192 27.17 19.07 -14.56
N GLU A 193 26.25 19.94 -14.82
CA GLU A 193 25.38 20.56 -13.81
C GLU A 193 24.52 19.56 -13.02
N VAL A 194 24.37 18.32 -13.52
CA VAL A 194 23.55 17.24 -12.92
C VAL A 194 24.41 16.07 -12.53
N PHE A 195 24.34 15.65 -11.26
CA PHE A 195 24.97 14.43 -10.78
C PHE A 195 24.08 13.21 -11.08
N LEU A 196 24.65 12.20 -11.77
CA LEU A 196 23.99 10.92 -12.05
C LEU A 196 24.61 9.80 -11.23
N PHE A 197 23.77 8.99 -10.61
CA PHE A 197 24.22 7.84 -9.84
C PHE A 197 24.50 6.63 -10.77
N ASP A 198 25.64 5.98 -10.59
CA ASP A 198 25.94 4.71 -11.26
C ASP A 198 25.19 3.54 -10.58
N ILE A 199 23.92 3.34 -10.94
CA ILE A 199 23.05 2.35 -10.32
C ILE A 199 22.60 1.26 -11.30
N GLU A 200 23.14 0.07 -11.15
CA GLU A 200 22.72 -1.12 -11.88
C GLU A 200 21.73 -1.98 -11.08
N ARG A 201 20.44 -1.76 -11.30
CA ARG A 201 19.36 -2.52 -10.63
C ARG A 201 19.51 -4.03 -10.73
N SER A 202 20.02 -4.55 -11.85
CA SER A 202 20.20 -5.99 -12.09
C SER A 202 21.20 -6.61 -11.11
N LYS A 203 22.30 -5.93 -10.83
CA LYS A 203 23.32 -6.36 -9.85
C LYS A 203 22.77 -6.35 -8.43
N ILE A 204 22.06 -5.29 -8.05
CA ILE A 204 21.44 -5.18 -6.72
C ILE A 204 20.37 -6.26 -6.54
N SER A 205 19.53 -6.50 -7.54
CA SER A 205 18.48 -7.52 -7.46
C SER A 205 19.03 -8.94 -7.26
N LYS A 206 20.22 -9.25 -7.79
CA LYS A 206 20.89 -10.54 -7.59
C LYS A 206 21.33 -10.74 -6.14
N SER A 207 21.61 -9.66 -5.39
CA SER A 207 21.98 -9.74 -3.97
C SER A 207 20.81 -10.07 -3.05
N ILE A 208 19.56 -9.99 -3.55
CA ILE A 208 18.36 -10.34 -2.81
C ILE A 208 18.00 -11.80 -3.08
N GLN A 209 18.20 -12.67 -2.09
CA GLN A 209 17.84 -14.08 -2.22
C GLN A 209 16.34 -14.25 -2.47
N LYS A 210 16.00 -15.04 -3.51
CA LYS A 210 14.61 -15.37 -3.84
C LYS A 210 14.09 -16.45 -2.89
N GLU A 211 13.04 -16.15 -2.16
CA GLU A 211 12.25 -17.16 -1.48
C GLU A 211 11.23 -17.76 -2.45
N LYS A 212 11.01 -19.07 -2.39
CA LYS A 212 9.87 -19.70 -3.10
C LYS A 212 8.57 -19.12 -2.54
N ARG A 213 7.85 -18.35 -3.36
CA ARG A 213 6.51 -17.88 -3.00
C ARG A 213 5.53 -19.05 -3.09
N VAL A 214 5.10 -19.55 -1.96
CA VAL A 214 3.89 -20.36 -1.88
C VAL A 214 2.73 -19.41 -1.69
N LEU A 215 1.88 -19.25 -2.72
CA LEU A 215 0.63 -18.52 -2.59
C LEU A 215 -0.33 -19.40 -1.77
N SER A 216 -0.73 -18.94 -0.60
CA SER A 216 -1.84 -19.55 0.12
C SER A 216 -3.11 -19.17 -0.61
N VAL A 217 -3.77 -20.12 -1.21
CA VAL A 217 -5.07 -20.00 -1.85
C VAL A 217 -5.96 -21.14 -1.38
N LEU A 218 -7.25 -20.87 -1.24
CA LEU A 218 -8.23 -21.93 -1.08
C LEU A 218 -8.27 -22.76 -2.36
N THR A 219 -8.19 -24.08 -2.24
CA THR A 219 -8.35 -24.93 -3.42
C THR A 219 -9.73 -24.67 -4.04
N PRO A 220 -9.83 -24.51 -5.37
CA PRO A 220 -11.07 -24.08 -6.01
C PRO A 220 -12.27 -25.01 -5.75
N LYS A 221 -12.02 -26.27 -5.50
CA LYS A 221 -13.08 -27.27 -5.31
C LYS A 221 -13.43 -27.47 -3.84
N ASP A 222 -12.47 -27.82 -3.00
CA ASP A 222 -12.75 -28.18 -1.61
C ASP A 222 -12.61 -27.01 -0.64
N GLY A 223 -11.53 -26.24 -0.74
CA GLY A 223 -11.26 -25.14 0.19
C GLY A 223 -12.27 -24.00 0.07
N PHE A 224 -12.69 -23.70 -1.17
CA PHE A 224 -13.69 -22.68 -1.44
C PHE A 224 -15.04 -23.07 -0.83
N GLN A 225 -15.49 -24.32 -1.03
CA GLN A 225 -16.72 -24.83 -0.47
C GLN A 225 -16.68 -24.91 1.07
N LYS A 226 -15.58 -25.46 1.64
CA LYS A 226 -15.38 -25.52 3.09
C LYS A 226 -15.47 -24.14 3.74
N PHE A 227 -14.83 -23.14 3.13
CA PHE A 227 -14.87 -21.78 3.64
C PHE A 227 -16.29 -21.20 3.60
N PHE A 228 -17.03 -21.37 2.48
CA PHE A 228 -18.40 -20.91 2.37
C PHE A 228 -19.32 -21.55 3.41
N ASN A 229 -19.23 -22.85 3.60
CA ASN A 229 -20.01 -23.58 4.59
C ASN A 229 -19.71 -23.08 6.01
N ALA A 230 -18.43 -22.77 6.30
CA ALA A 230 -18.01 -22.30 7.60
C ALA A 230 -18.45 -20.87 7.92
N ILE A 231 -18.75 -20.02 6.92
CA ILE A 231 -19.16 -18.63 7.15
C ILE A 231 -20.35 -18.53 8.13
N GLU A 232 -21.31 -19.42 8.02
CA GLU A 232 -22.52 -19.41 8.87
C GLU A 232 -22.34 -20.20 10.17
N LEU A 233 -21.27 -21.01 10.29
CA LEU A 233 -20.95 -21.82 11.48
C LEU A 233 -20.20 -21.03 12.56
N VAL A 234 -19.49 -19.97 12.17
CA VAL A 234 -18.77 -19.14 13.14
C VAL A 234 -19.75 -18.44 14.06
N GLN A 235 -19.54 -18.61 15.35
CA GLN A 235 -20.34 -17.94 16.35
C GLN A 235 -19.92 -16.48 16.51
N TYR A 236 -20.87 -15.59 16.23
CA TYR A 236 -20.74 -14.15 16.44
C TYR A 236 -21.84 -13.67 17.39
N LYS A 237 -21.62 -12.55 18.06
CA LYS A 237 -22.70 -11.83 18.75
C LYS A 237 -23.79 -11.46 17.73
N ASP A 238 -25.03 -11.54 18.11
CA ASP A 238 -26.19 -11.31 17.22
C ASP A 238 -26.13 -9.94 16.53
N GLU A 239 -25.68 -8.91 17.25
CA GLU A 239 -25.52 -7.53 16.76
C GLU A 239 -24.56 -7.38 15.56
N VAL A 240 -23.64 -8.31 15.35
CA VAL A 240 -22.64 -8.23 14.29
C VAL A 240 -22.65 -9.43 13.34
N ARG A 241 -23.45 -10.44 13.67
CA ARG A 241 -23.46 -11.72 12.95
C ARG A 241 -23.80 -11.54 11.46
N GLU A 242 -24.91 -10.92 11.18
CA GLU A 242 -25.40 -10.77 9.79
C GLU A 242 -24.48 -9.87 8.96
N ARG A 243 -23.91 -8.82 9.57
CA ARG A 243 -22.89 -7.99 8.95
C ARG A 243 -21.64 -8.79 8.57
N ASN A 244 -21.13 -9.59 9.51
CA ASN A 244 -19.91 -10.37 9.30
C ASN A 244 -20.08 -11.42 8.20
N ILE A 245 -21.20 -12.14 8.23
CA ILE A 245 -21.55 -13.11 7.19
C ILE A 245 -21.64 -12.42 5.82
N LEU A 246 -22.34 -11.28 5.75
CA LEU A 246 -22.49 -10.54 4.50
C LEU A 246 -21.13 -10.04 3.97
N MET A 247 -20.26 -9.50 4.82
CA MET A 247 -18.91 -9.08 4.44
C MET A 247 -18.10 -10.24 3.85
N LEU A 248 -18.11 -11.41 4.52
CA LEU A 248 -17.38 -12.59 4.06
C LEU A 248 -17.93 -13.11 2.72
N LYS A 249 -19.27 -13.16 2.56
CA LYS A 249 -19.90 -13.56 1.29
C LYS A 249 -19.51 -12.59 0.17
N LEU A 250 -19.54 -11.28 0.40
CA LEU A 250 -19.12 -10.30 -0.63
C LEU A 250 -17.64 -10.43 -1.00
N LEU A 251 -16.76 -10.67 -0.03
CA LEU A 251 -15.35 -10.93 -0.32
C LEU A 251 -15.16 -12.16 -1.23
N MET A 252 -15.95 -13.21 -1.00
CA MET A 252 -15.88 -14.44 -1.80
C MET A 252 -16.53 -14.31 -3.18
N TYR A 253 -17.66 -13.63 -3.30
CA TYR A 253 -18.32 -13.45 -4.60
C TYR A 253 -17.64 -12.41 -5.47
N LEU A 254 -17.19 -11.29 -4.89
CA LEU A 254 -16.67 -10.16 -5.64
C LEU A 254 -15.14 -10.17 -5.76
N GLY A 255 -14.43 -10.84 -4.86
CA GLY A 255 -12.97 -10.82 -4.82
C GLY A 255 -12.38 -9.43 -4.57
N ILE A 256 -13.14 -8.51 -3.97
CA ILE A 256 -12.70 -7.13 -3.72
C ILE A 256 -11.62 -7.03 -2.66
N ARG A 257 -10.88 -5.90 -2.65
CA ARG A 257 -9.87 -5.61 -1.62
C ARG A 257 -10.57 -5.29 -0.29
N VAL A 258 -9.90 -5.55 0.82
CA VAL A 258 -10.44 -5.18 2.15
C VAL A 258 -10.77 -3.69 2.23
N SER A 259 -9.92 -2.82 1.68
CA SER A 259 -10.19 -1.39 1.62
C SER A 259 -11.42 -1.04 0.78
N GLU A 260 -11.66 -1.74 -0.33
CA GLU A 260 -12.85 -1.53 -1.16
C GLU A 260 -14.13 -1.91 -0.40
N LEU A 261 -14.08 -2.98 0.40
CA LEU A 261 -15.21 -3.39 1.23
C LEU A 261 -15.50 -2.39 2.36
N VAL A 262 -14.49 -1.93 3.09
CA VAL A 262 -14.69 -1.01 4.22
C VAL A 262 -15.11 0.39 3.78
N TYR A 263 -14.76 0.80 2.55
CA TYR A 263 -15.15 2.09 1.98
C TYR A 263 -16.42 2.03 1.13
N LEU A 264 -17.06 0.87 1.00
CA LEU A 264 -18.33 0.71 0.28
C LEU A 264 -19.40 1.57 0.95
N LYS A 265 -20.06 2.43 0.19
CA LYS A 265 -21.16 3.27 0.65
C LYS A 265 -22.51 2.63 0.35
N LYS A 266 -23.55 3.06 1.05
CA LYS A 266 -24.91 2.58 0.81
C LYS A 266 -25.36 2.91 -0.62
N ASP A 267 -25.03 4.11 -1.09
CA ASP A 267 -25.38 4.58 -2.43
C ASP A 267 -24.63 3.86 -3.56
N ASP A 268 -23.56 3.14 -3.23
CA ASP A 268 -22.83 2.28 -4.18
C ASP A 268 -23.56 0.94 -4.45
N ILE A 269 -24.69 0.68 -3.80
CA ILE A 269 -25.41 -0.59 -3.86
C ILE A 269 -26.79 -0.38 -4.47
N THR A 270 -27.05 -1.04 -5.58
CA THR A 270 -28.36 -0.99 -6.24
C THR A 270 -28.89 -2.40 -6.43
N ILE A 271 -30.17 -2.62 -6.09
CA ILE A 271 -30.85 -3.90 -6.29
C ILE A 271 -31.74 -3.75 -7.49
N ASP A 272 -31.54 -4.59 -8.51
CA ASP A 272 -32.40 -4.68 -9.68
C ASP A 272 -32.83 -6.14 -9.86
N LYS A 273 -34.12 -6.39 -9.64
CA LYS A 273 -34.75 -7.74 -9.72
C LYS A 273 -33.98 -8.75 -8.85
N ASN A 274 -33.25 -9.68 -9.46
CA ASN A 274 -32.48 -10.71 -8.78
C ASN A 274 -30.95 -10.47 -8.82
N ILE A 275 -30.52 -9.26 -9.15
CA ILE A 275 -29.13 -8.88 -9.21
C ILE A 275 -28.88 -7.70 -8.26
N VAL A 276 -27.79 -7.77 -7.51
CA VAL A 276 -27.26 -6.64 -6.74
C VAL A 276 -26.02 -6.14 -7.43
N LYS A 277 -26.03 -4.86 -7.76
CA LYS A 277 -24.94 -4.13 -8.40
C LYS A 277 -24.15 -3.36 -7.35
N PHE A 278 -22.85 -3.48 -7.39
CA PHE A 278 -21.91 -2.79 -6.51
C PHE A 278 -20.99 -1.89 -7.34
N ASN A 279 -21.00 -0.60 -7.08
CA ASN A 279 -20.03 0.34 -7.62
C ASN A 279 -18.77 0.34 -6.75
N ILE A 280 -17.72 -0.32 -7.18
CA ILE A 280 -16.50 -0.48 -6.42
C ILE A 280 -15.48 0.57 -6.82
N ILE A 281 -15.09 1.40 -5.86
CA ILE A 281 -14.08 2.45 -6.04
C ILE A 281 -12.72 1.89 -5.57
N GLY A 282 -11.81 1.70 -6.53
CA GLY A 282 -10.45 1.19 -6.30
C GLY A 282 -9.40 2.28 -6.09
N LYS A 283 -8.13 1.87 -6.15
CA LYS A 283 -6.98 2.78 -6.08
C LYS A 283 -7.01 3.78 -7.24
N GLY A 284 -6.61 5.03 -6.97
CA GLY A 284 -6.65 6.09 -7.97
C GLY A 284 -8.07 6.54 -8.37
N ASN A 285 -9.05 6.28 -7.52
CA ASN A 285 -10.48 6.61 -7.75
C ASN A 285 -11.11 5.91 -8.96
N LYS A 286 -10.50 4.83 -9.46
CA LYS A 286 -11.03 4.05 -10.58
C LYS A 286 -12.26 3.26 -10.13
N GLN A 287 -13.35 3.41 -10.87
CA GLN A 287 -14.61 2.75 -10.59
C GLN A 287 -14.77 1.50 -11.44
N ARG A 288 -15.42 0.47 -10.89
CA ARG A 288 -15.89 -0.70 -11.62
C ARG A 288 -17.19 -1.23 -11.02
N LEU A 289 -18.01 -1.78 -11.88
CA LEU A 289 -19.26 -2.40 -11.48
C LEU A 289 -19.05 -3.91 -11.31
N LEU A 290 -19.51 -4.42 -10.17
CA LEU A 290 -19.53 -5.85 -9.89
C LEU A 290 -20.96 -6.26 -9.48
N TYR A 291 -21.29 -7.53 -9.70
CA TYR A 291 -22.64 -8.04 -9.57
C TYR A 291 -22.66 -9.30 -8.73
N VAL A 292 -23.72 -9.46 -7.93
CA VAL A 292 -24.01 -10.68 -7.17
C VAL A 292 -25.48 -11.03 -7.37
N THR A 293 -25.77 -12.30 -7.56
CA THR A 293 -27.17 -12.78 -7.58
C THR A 293 -27.78 -12.53 -6.20
N TYR A 294 -28.90 -11.82 -6.17
CA TYR A 294 -29.51 -11.35 -4.92
C TYR A 294 -29.86 -12.50 -3.97
N SER A 295 -30.36 -13.64 -4.50
CA SER A 295 -30.67 -14.81 -3.68
C SER A 295 -29.50 -15.32 -2.85
N HIS A 296 -28.24 -15.09 -3.27
CA HIS A 296 -27.05 -15.54 -2.56
C HIS A 296 -26.78 -14.74 -1.26
N ILE A 297 -27.23 -13.49 -1.19
CA ILE A 297 -26.94 -12.57 -0.09
C ILE A 297 -28.21 -12.00 0.56
N LYS A 298 -29.39 -12.21 -0.04
CA LYS A 298 -30.68 -11.60 0.34
C LYS A 298 -30.98 -11.75 1.84
N LYS A 299 -30.88 -12.96 2.37
CA LYS A 299 -31.17 -13.28 3.78
C LYS A 299 -30.37 -12.38 4.73
N HIS A 300 -29.04 -12.32 4.50
CA HIS A 300 -28.12 -11.59 5.37
C HIS A 300 -28.17 -10.09 5.14
N MET A 301 -28.41 -9.66 3.90
CA MET A 301 -28.56 -8.25 3.54
C MET A 301 -29.78 -7.65 4.22
N ILE A 302 -30.97 -8.30 4.13
CA ILE A 302 -32.21 -7.84 4.77
C ILE A 302 -32.04 -7.79 6.29
N LYS A 303 -31.45 -8.82 6.90
CA LYS A 303 -31.25 -8.86 8.34
C LYS A 303 -30.26 -7.80 8.81
N TYR A 304 -29.19 -7.58 8.06
CA TYR A 304 -28.22 -6.56 8.38
C TYR A 304 -28.81 -5.15 8.27
N GLU A 305 -29.60 -4.86 7.21
CA GLU A 305 -30.28 -3.56 7.07
C GLU A 305 -31.18 -3.21 8.27
N LYS A 306 -31.75 -4.21 8.94
CA LYS A 306 -32.60 -4.00 10.11
C LYS A 306 -31.84 -3.62 11.38
N ILE A 307 -30.57 -4.02 11.48
CA ILE A 307 -29.75 -3.86 12.68
C ILE A 307 -28.58 -2.89 12.51
N ARG A 308 -28.31 -2.44 11.26
CA ARG A 308 -27.18 -1.57 11.00
C ARG A 308 -27.40 -0.18 11.60
N THR A 309 -26.35 0.36 12.22
CA THR A 309 -26.33 1.76 12.62
C THR A 309 -25.90 2.60 11.42
N GLU A 310 -26.64 3.66 11.10
CA GLU A 310 -26.29 4.59 10.03
C GLU A 310 -24.92 5.22 10.25
N SER A 311 -24.21 5.50 9.16
CA SER A 311 -22.92 6.19 9.20
C SER A 311 -23.11 7.64 8.73
N PRO A 312 -22.59 8.62 9.44
CA PRO A 312 -22.56 10.01 8.96
C PRO A 312 -21.84 10.15 7.60
N ASP A 313 -20.85 9.31 7.36
CA ASP A 313 -20.06 9.30 6.10
C ASP A 313 -20.69 8.42 5.01
N GLY A 314 -21.85 7.81 5.25
CA GLY A 314 -22.57 6.96 4.31
C GLY A 314 -22.00 5.55 4.13
N PHE A 315 -21.06 5.09 4.96
CA PHE A 315 -20.49 3.73 4.86
C PHE A 315 -21.55 2.66 5.05
N TYR A 316 -21.50 1.62 4.21
CA TYR A 316 -22.47 0.53 4.30
C TYR A 316 -22.17 -0.37 5.50
N PHE A 317 -20.92 -0.78 5.69
CA PHE A 317 -20.51 -1.62 6.83
C PHE A 317 -20.05 -0.79 8.01
N THR A 318 -20.83 -0.81 9.08
CA THR A 318 -20.62 0.02 10.26
C THR A 318 -20.47 -0.82 11.53
N THR A 319 -19.81 -0.24 12.53
CA THR A 319 -19.83 -0.73 13.91
C THR A 319 -21.15 -0.34 14.57
N ASN A 320 -21.45 -0.87 15.78
CA ASN A 320 -22.63 -0.50 16.58
C ASN A 320 -22.67 1.01 16.96
N LYS A 321 -21.57 1.73 16.71
CA LYS A 321 -21.47 3.19 16.94
C LYS A 321 -21.54 4.00 15.64
N GLY A 322 -21.97 3.41 14.53
CA GLY A 322 -22.04 4.07 13.22
C GLY A 322 -20.68 4.35 12.56
N LYS A 323 -19.55 3.93 13.17
CA LYS A 323 -18.22 4.12 12.62
C LYS A 323 -17.91 3.04 11.58
N GLN A 324 -17.07 3.38 10.60
CA GLN A 324 -16.54 2.43 9.61
C GLN A 324 -15.88 1.21 10.27
N VAL A 325 -16.13 0.01 9.75
CA VAL A 325 -15.43 -1.20 10.16
C VAL A 325 -13.97 -1.13 9.71
N ASN A 326 -13.03 -1.56 10.54
CA ASN A 326 -11.62 -1.55 10.17
C ASN A 326 -11.16 -2.87 9.51
N ASP A 327 -10.13 -2.78 8.71
CA ASP A 327 -9.52 -3.89 7.97
C ASP A 327 -8.94 -5.00 8.87
N ARG A 328 -8.43 -4.66 10.06
CA ARG A 328 -7.93 -5.66 11.02
C ARG A 328 -9.06 -6.56 11.51
N TYR A 329 -10.20 -5.98 11.82
CA TYR A 329 -11.37 -6.75 12.24
C TYR A 329 -11.82 -7.74 11.14
N ILE A 330 -11.83 -7.30 9.88
CA ILE A 330 -12.19 -8.18 8.76
C ILE A 330 -11.18 -9.33 8.61
N ASN A 331 -9.89 -9.08 8.77
CA ASN A 331 -8.90 -10.16 8.79
C ASN A 331 -9.12 -11.14 9.94
N THR A 332 -9.54 -10.65 11.11
CA THR A 332 -9.88 -11.51 12.26
C THR A 332 -11.06 -12.44 11.93
N ILE A 333 -12.15 -11.90 11.35
CA ILE A 333 -13.30 -12.75 11.00
C ILE A 333 -12.97 -13.74 9.87
N VAL A 334 -12.09 -13.39 8.93
CA VAL A 334 -11.58 -14.34 7.92
C VAL A 334 -10.82 -15.48 8.59
N ASN A 335 -9.91 -15.17 9.54
CA ASN A 335 -9.14 -16.20 10.23
C ASN A 335 -10.03 -17.12 11.08
N ASN A 336 -11.02 -16.56 11.78
CA ASN A 336 -12.00 -17.36 12.54
C ASN A 336 -12.79 -18.30 11.62
N THR A 337 -13.14 -17.85 10.42
CA THR A 337 -13.84 -18.67 9.44
C THR A 337 -12.94 -19.78 8.89
N LEU A 338 -11.65 -19.52 8.67
CA LEU A 338 -10.68 -20.54 8.26
C LEU A 338 -10.54 -21.63 9.33
N VAL A 339 -10.45 -21.25 10.60
CA VAL A 339 -10.43 -22.21 11.73
C VAL A 339 -11.70 -23.05 11.73
N ALA A 340 -12.88 -22.44 11.61
CA ALA A 340 -14.15 -23.15 11.57
C ALA A 340 -14.27 -24.07 10.33
N ALA A 341 -13.63 -23.70 9.22
CA ALA A 341 -13.54 -24.50 8.01
C ALA A 341 -12.52 -25.64 8.11
N GLN A 342 -11.79 -25.77 9.22
CA GLN A 342 -10.65 -26.68 9.39
C GLN A 342 -9.55 -26.47 8.33
N ILE A 343 -9.33 -25.21 7.95
CA ILE A 343 -8.27 -24.79 7.03
C ILE A 343 -7.15 -24.15 7.85
N GLU A 344 -5.92 -24.58 7.59
CA GLU A 344 -4.74 -24.09 8.31
C GLU A 344 -4.59 -22.57 8.18
N VAL A 345 -4.52 -21.88 9.33
CA VAL A 345 -4.28 -20.44 9.38
C VAL A 345 -2.78 -20.18 9.42
N THR A 346 -2.26 -19.58 8.36
CA THR A 346 -0.86 -19.17 8.27
C THR A 346 -0.72 -17.66 8.46
N LYS A 347 0.51 -17.17 8.66
CA LYS A 347 0.79 -15.72 8.68
C LYS A 347 0.39 -15.00 7.37
N LYS A 348 0.15 -15.76 6.29
CA LYS A 348 -0.30 -15.26 4.98
C LYS A 348 -1.82 -15.32 4.79
N SER A 349 -2.53 -15.94 5.73
CA SER A 349 -4.00 -16.02 5.71
C SER A 349 -4.60 -14.63 5.94
N SER A 350 -5.38 -14.15 4.98
CA SER A 350 -5.95 -12.80 5.02
C SER A 350 -7.02 -12.63 3.94
N VAL A 351 -7.66 -11.47 3.91
CA VAL A 351 -8.55 -11.09 2.81
C VAL A 351 -7.87 -11.18 1.44
N HIS A 352 -6.56 -10.89 1.36
CA HIS A 352 -5.82 -11.06 0.11
C HIS A 352 -5.77 -12.52 -0.37
N MET A 353 -5.67 -13.47 0.56
CA MET A 353 -5.77 -14.90 0.23
C MET A 353 -7.13 -15.22 -0.39
N LEU A 354 -8.25 -14.73 0.18
CA LEU A 354 -9.59 -14.93 -0.39
C LEU A 354 -9.66 -14.35 -1.80
N ARG A 355 -9.15 -13.16 -2.02
CA ARG A 355 -9.10 -12.54 -3.36
C ARG A 355 -8.28 -13.37 -4.37
N HIS A 356 -7.13 -13.92 -3.97
CA HIS A 356 -6.36 -14.84 -4.80
C HIS A 356 -7.13 -16.13 -5.08
N SER A 357 -7.89 -16.61 -4.10
CA SER A 357 -8.75 -17.79 -4.26
C SER A 357 -9.87 -17.53 -5.27
N VAL A 358 -10.50 -16.35 -5.21
CA VAL A 358 -11.48 -15.93 -6.21
C VAL A 358 -10.85 -15.84 -7.60
N ALA A 359 -9.67 -15.23 -7.74
CA ALA A 359 -8.94 -15.19 -9.01
C ALA A 359 -8.68 -16.60 -9.57
N SER A 360 -8.26 -17.53 -8.70
CA SER A 360 -8.03 -18.93 -9.06
C SER A 360 -9.34 -19.64 -9.47
N TYR A 361 -10.43 -19.39 -8.76
CA TYR A 361 -11.75 -19.94 -9.10
C TYR A 361 -12.25 -19.43 -10.47
N LEU A 362 -12.17 -18.13 -10.72
CA LEU A 362 -12.51 -17.52 -12.01
C LEU A 362 -11.68 -18.14 -13.15
N LYS A 363 -10.37 -18.36 -12.93
CA LYS A 363 -9.48 -18.93 -13.93
C LYS A 363 -9.72 -20.42 -14.18
N HIS A 364 -9.76 -21.22 -13.12
CA HIS A 364 -9.72 -22.69 -13.26
C HIS A 364 -11.09 -23.34 -13.31
N THR A 365 -12.09 -22.74 -12.66
CA THR A 365 -13.45 -23.27 -12.61
C THR A 365 -14.35 -22.63 -13.66
N LEU A 366 -14.37 -21.28 -13.74
CA LEU A 366 -15.19 -20.57 -14.72
C LEU A 366 -14.50 -20.36 -16.07
N LYS A 367 -13.21 -20.76 -16.20
CA LYS A 367 -12.42 -20.69 -17.43
C LYS A 367 -12.29 -19.29 -18.04
N MET A 368 -12.41 -18.26 -17.20
CA MET A 368 -12.27 -16.87 -17.65
C MET A 368 -10.84 -16.59 -18.13
N ASP A 369 -10.71 -15.72 -19.13
CA ASP A 369 -9.42 -15.23 -19.58
C ASP A 369 -8.80 -14.25 -18.57
N ASN A 370 -7.50 -14.00 -18.67
CA ASN A 370 -6.77 -13.16 -17.73
C ASN A 370 -7.22 -11.70 -17.76
N ALA A 371 -7.73 -11.22 -18.90
CA ALA A 371 -8.21 -9.85 -19.03
C ALA A 371 -9.49 -9.64 -18.26
N SER A 372 -10.42 -10.56 -18.42
CA SER A 372 -11.71 -10.58 -17.72
C SER A 372 -11.49 -10.64 -16.21
N ILE A 373 -10.58 -11.52 -15.75
CA ILE A 373 -10.22 -11.63 -14.33
C ILE A 373 -9.59 -10.32 -13.83
N SER A 374 -8.71 -9.71 -14.60
CA SER A 374 -8.09 -8.44 -14.24
C SER A 374 -9.10 -7.30 -14.13
N LYS A 375 -10.03 -7.21 -15.08
CA LYS A 375 -11.12 -6.23 -15.06
C LYS A 375 -12.04 -6.45 -13.86
N TRP A 376 -12.46 -7.70 -13.60
CA TRP A 376 -13.25 -8.08 -12.43
C TRP A 376 -12.58 -7.65 -11.12
N LEU A 377 -11.33 -8.02 -10.96
CA LEU A 377 -10.59 -7.74 -9.73
C LEU A 377 -10.08 -6.29 -9.65
N GLY A 378 -9.97 -5.56 -10.76
CA GLY A 378 -9.38 -4.22 -10.81
C GLY A 378 -7.88 -4.25 -10.53
N HIS A 379 -7.13 -5.08 -11.30
CA HIS A 379 -5.67 -5.07 -11.30
C HIS A 379 -5.15 -3.92 -12.16
N GLU A 380 -4.26 -3.09 -11.62
CA GLU A 380 -3.68 -1.94 -12.35
C GLU A 380 -2.55 -2.35 -13.32
N ASP A 381 -1.93 -3.51 -13.10
CA ASP A 381 -0.72 -3.93 -13.82
C ASP A 381 -1.02 -5.08 -14.77
N ILE A 382 -1.59 -4.73 -15.91
CA ILE A 382 -1.37 -5.52 -17.13
C ILE A 382 -0.64 -4.60 -18.10
N ARG A 383 0.66 -4.58 -17.98
CA ARG A 383 1.50 -4.01 -19.02
C ARG A 383 1.24 -4.72 -20.30
N THR A 384 0.77 -3.93 -21.24
CA THR A 384 0.75 -4.12 -22.67
C THR A 384 -0.17 -5.20 -23.24
N THR A 385 -0.99 -4.74 -24.09
CA THR A 385 -1.71 -5.47 -25.14
C THR A 385 -3.00 -6.12 -24.68
N MET A 386 -3.88 -5.30 -24.09
CA MET A 386 -5.29 -5.65 -24.12
C MET A 386 -6.10 -4.56 -24.77
N ILE A 387 -6.04 -4.61 -26.08
CA ILE A 387 -7.03 -4.05 -26.95
C ILE A 387 -8.39 -4.67 -26.56
N TYR A 388 -9.22 -3.84 -25.92
CA TYR A 388 -10.68 -3.82 -25.95
C TYR A 388 -11.42 -5.16 -26.13
N LEU A 389 -11.57 -5.92 -25.05
CA LEU A 389 -12.76 -6.75 -24.89
C LEU A 389 -13.75 -5.96 -24.05
N HIS A 390 -14.70 -5.31 -24.68
CA HIS A 390 -15.83 -4.68 -24.03
C HIS A 390 -16.80 -5.79 -23.63
N TYR A 391 -16.75 -6.22 -22.36
CA TYR A 391 -17.84 -7.02 -21.81
C TYR A 391 -19.05 -6.12 -21.66
N THR A 392 -20.17 -6.57 -22.20
CA THR A 392 -21.47 -5.96 -21.97
C THR A 392 -21.89 -6.16 -20.51
N GLU A 393 -22.76 -5.31 -20.01
CA GLU A 393 -23.32 -5.47 -18.65
C GLU A 393 -23.96 -6.87 -18.49
N GLN A 394 -24.59 -7.37 -19.56
CA GLN A 394 -25.23 -8.69 -19.57
C GLN A 394 -24.22 -9.83 -19.37
N GLU A 395 -23.06 -9.79 -20.01
CA GLU A 395 -22.01 -10.81 -19.82
C GLU A 395 -21.49 -10.85 -18.38
N ILE A 396 -21.32 -9.70 -17.74
CA ILE A 396 -20.88 -9.63 -16.33
C ILE A 396 -21.98 -10.17 -15.40
N ILE A 397 -23.26 -9.91 -15.70
CA ILE A 397 -24.40 -10.46 -14.96
C ILE A 397 -24.44 -11.98 -15.11
N ASP A 398 -24.23 -12.51 -16.31
CA ASP A 398 -24.25 -13.96 -16.57
C ASP A 398 -23.07 -14.67 -15.87
N MET A 399 -21.90 -14.02 -15.81
CA MET A 399 -20.78 -14.46 -14.98
C MET A 399 -21.16 -14.49 -13.49
N ALA A 400 -21.86 -13.47 -12.97
CA ALA A 400 -22.31 -13.45 -11.58
C ALA A 400 -23.34 -14.55 -11.30
N LYS A 401 -24.24 -14.87 -12.24
CA LYS A 401 -25.20 -15.98 -12.14
C LYS A 401 -24.52 -17.36 -12.17
N SER A 402 -23.38 -17.49 -12.89
CA SER A 402 -22.63 -18.74 -13.00
C SER A 402 -21.87 -19.13 -11.71
N PHE A 403 -21.73 -18.21 -10.75
CA PHE A 403 -21.42 -18.59 -9.37
C PHE A 403 -22.59 -19.45 -8.86
N LYS A 404 -22.51 -20.77 -9.09
CA LYS A 404 -23.48 -21.70 -8.52
C LYS A 404 -23.59 -21.43 -7.03
N LYS A 405 -24.79 -21.62 -6.47
CA LYS A 405 -25.05 -21.50 -5.05
C LYS A 405 -24.05 -22.40 -4.29
N ILE A 406 -22.92 -21.82 -3.90
CA ILE A 406 -21.87 -22.51 -3.16
C ILE A 406 -22.35 -22.44 -1.72
N GLY A 407 -22.63 -23.60 -1.10
CA GLY A 407 -23.12 -23.66 0.28
C GLY A 407 -24.59 -24.04 0.46
N ASN A 408 -25.15 -24.83 -0.47
CA ASN A 408 -26.36 -25.63 -0.24
C ASN A 408 -25.98 -27.09 -0.09
#